data_ec4152598f43ca3ddee201bd38760a38
#
_entry.id   ec4152598f43ca3ddee201bd38760a38
#
_cell.length_a   1.000
_cell.length_b   1.000
_cell.length_c   1.000
_cell.angle_alpha   90.00
_cell.angle_beta   90.00
_cell.angle_gamma   90.00
#
_symmetry.space_group_name_H-M   'P 1'
#
loop_
_entity.id
_entity.type
_entity.pdbx_description
1 polymer ?
#
loop_
_entity_poly.entity_id
_entity_poly.type
_entity_poly.pdbx_seq_one_letter_code
_entity_poly.pdbx_strand_id
1 'polypeptide(L)'
;TTLFNCISGIDRPDSGRVVLGGQDITGQPGHISYMLQKDLLLPYKKIIDNVSLPLLLSGKSKKEARAEAGSHFAQFGLEGTQQQYPAELSGGMRQRAALLRTYLAGDRVALLDEPFSALDTITKSAMHRWYLSVMEEIKLSTIFITHDIDEAILLSDRIYILNGTPGTIKDEIVIQERKPRAADFALSEEFLEY
;
A
#
# COMPACT_ATOMS: atom_id res chain seq x y z
N THR A 1 -0.89 10.81 -7.79
CA THR A 1 0.09 11.34 -6.82
C THR A 1 -0.39 12.63 -6.15
N THR A 2 -0.81 13.72 -6.89
CA THR A 2 -1.20 15.03 -6.29
C THR A 2 -2.30 14.88 -5.23
N LEU A 3 -3.39 14.14 -5.53
CA LEU A 3 -4.46 13.90 -4.56
C LEU A 3 -3.93 13.19 -3.30
N PHE A 4 -3.04 12.23 -3.46
CA PHE A 4 -2.43 11.50 -2.34
C PHE A 4 -1.53 12.40 -1.49
N ASN A 5 -0.79 13.32 -2.10
CA ASN A 5 -0.03 14.32 -1.36
C ASN A 5 -0.92 15.21 -0.50
N CYS A 6 -2.08 15.62 -1.02
CA CYS A 6 -3.05 16.39 -0.24
C CYS A 6 -3.65 15.54 0.90
N ILE A 7 -4.02 14.27 0.64
CA ILE A 7 -4.62 13.38 1.65
C ILE A 7 -3.61 13.07 2.76
N SER A 8 -2.32 12.85 2.42
CA SER A 8 -1.26 12.56 3.39
C SER A 8 -0.76 13.79 4.15
N GLY A 9 -1.19 14.99 3.76
CA GLY A 9 -0.77 16.25 4.37
C GLY A 9 0.60 16.75 3.92
N ILE A 10 1.23 16.11 2.91
CA ILE A 10 2.49 16.59 2.29
C ILE A 10 2.25 17.91 1.57
N ASP A 11 1.16 17.99 0.80
CA ASP A 11 0.73 19.21 0.14
C ASP A 11 -0.59 19.69 0.78
N ARG A 12 -0.75 21.01 0.87
CA ARG A 12 -2.01 21.60 1.34
C ARG A 12 -2.92 21.89 0.15
N PRO A 13 -4.18 21.41 0.15
CA PRO A 13 -5.11 21.74 -0.92
C PRO A 13 -5.49 23.23 -0.90
N ASP A 14 -5.76 23.82 -2.06
CA ASP A 14 -6.24 25.21 -2.19
C ASP A 14 -7.61 25.39 -1.53
N SER A 15 -8.44 24.35 -1.54
CA SER A 15 -9.76 24.35 -0.91
C SER A 15 -10.15 22.92 -0.49
N GLY A 16 -11.17 22.81 0.34
CA GLY A 16 -11.60 21.54 0.90
C GLY A 16 -10.81 21.14 2.15
N ARG A 17 -11.09 19.95 2.66
CA ARG A 17 -10.45 19.42 3.87
C ARG A 17 -10.35 17.91 3.84
N VAL A 18 -9.37 17.39 4.56
CA VAL A 18 -9.17 15.97 4.79
C VAL A 18 -9.58 15.64 6.22
N VAL A 19 -10.54 14.74 6.39
CA VAL A 19 -11.06 14.34 7.70
C VAL A 19 -10.79 12.85 7.91
N LEU A 20 -10.08 12.50 8.98
CA LEU A 20 -9.79 11.14 9.38
C LEU A 20 -10.37 10.87 10.77
N GLY A 21 -11.29 9.90 10.86
CA GLY A 21 -11.92 9.57 12.14
C GLY A 21 -12.66 10.75 12.82
N GLY A 22 -13.17 11.71 12.06
CA GLY A 22 -13.82 12.93 12.56
C GLY A 22 -12.86 14.09 12.86
N GLN A 23 -11.56 13.89 12.78
CA GLN A 23 -10.55 14.93 12.98
C GLN A 23 -10.11 15.53 11.64
N ASP A 24 -10.03 16.85 11.55
CA ASP A 24 -9.45 17.56 10.40
C ASP A 24 -7.93 17.46 10.45
N ILE A 25 -7.36 16.80 9.45
CA ILE A 25 -5.90 16.59 9.31
C ILE A 25 -5.33 17.33 8.08
N THR A 26 -6.05 18.31 7.54
CA THR A 26 -5.67 19.01 6.31
C THR A 26 -4.30 19.66 6.43
N GLY A 27 -3.37 19.28 5.56
CA GLY A 27 -1.98 19.80 5.58
C GLY A 27 -1.18 19.38 6.81
N GLN A 28 -1.58 18.32 7.51
CA GLN A 28 -0.88 17.77 8.67
C GLN A 28 -0.33 16.37 8.31
N PRO A 29 0.97 16.22 8.04
CA PRO A 29 1.58 14.93 7.76
C PRO A 29 1.69 14.08 9.04
N GLY A 30 1.83 12.74 8.85
CA GLY A 30 2.05 11.81 9.96
C GLY A 30 0.78 11.19 10.55
N HIS A 31 -0.36 11.31 9.88
CA HIS A 31 -1.62 10.67 10.26
C HIS A 31 -2.03 9.52 9.33
N ILE A 32 -1.38 9.42 8.19
CA ILE A 32 -1.66 8.43 7.14
C ILE A 32 -0.32 7.93 6.58
N SER A 33 -0.14 6.62 6.55
CA SER A 33 1.04 6.00 5.95
C SER A 33 1.00 6.13 4.43
N TYR A 34 2.15 6.36 3.79
CA TYR A 34 2.21 6.55 2.33
C TYR A 34 3.32 5.71 1.70
N MET A 35 2.92 4.78 0.84
CA MET A 35 3.80 4.02 -0.03
C MET A 35 3.81 4.67 -1.41
N LEU A 36 4.93 5.27 -1.76
CA LEU A 36 5.14 5.92 -3.06
C LEU A 36 5.33 4.86 -4.17
N GLN A 37 5.15 5.26 -5.42
CA GLN A 37 5.27 4.40 -6.60
C GLN A 37 6.61 3.64 -6.66
N LYS A 38 7.71 4.30 -6.31
CA LYS A 38 9.01 3.64 -6.12
C LYS A 38 9.11 3.10 -4.70
N ASP A 39 9.73 1.94 -4.53
CA ASP A 39 9.90 1.31 -3.22
C ASP A 39 10.68 2.17 -2.21
N LEU A 40 11.55 3.07 -2.71
CA LEU A 40 12.38 3.99 -1.93
C LEU A 40 13.09 3.30 -0.76
N LEU A 41 13.47 2.05 -0.93
CA LEU A 41 14.34 1.37 0.03
C LEU A 41 15.74 2.00 -0.03
N LEU A 42 16.31 2.26 1.12
CA LEU A 42 17.66 2.82 1.23
C LEU A 42 18.68 1.77 0.78
N PRO A 43 19.38 1.99 -0.35
CA PRO A 43 20.17 0.94 -0.98
C PRO A 43 21.39 0.48 -0.15
N TYR A 44 21.86 1.33 0.74
CA TYR A 44 22.99 1.06 1.64
C TYR A 44 22.57 0.52 3.01
N LYS A 45 21.28 0.29 3.24
CA LYS A 45 20.74 -0.31 4.47
C LYS A 45 20.18 -1.70 4.17
N LYS A 46 20.35 -2.60 5.13
CA LYS A 46 19.74 -3.93 5.09
C LYS A 46 18.22 -3.83 5.13
N ILE A 47 17.53 -4.88 4.67
CA ILE A 47 16.07 -4.89 4.62
C ILE A 47 15.46 -4.71 6.02
N ILE A 48 16.01 -5.37 7.04
CA ILE A 48 15.55 -5.16 8.42
C ILE A 48 15.65 -3.70 8.87
N ASP A 49 16.71 -2.99 8.47
CA ASP A 49 16.90 -1.57 8.82
C ASP A 49 15.99 -0.65 7.99
N ASN A 50 15.65 -1.04 6.77
CA ASN A 50 14.68 -0.33 5.94
C ASN A 50 13.27 -0.42 6.53
N VAL A 51 12.82 -1.62 6.84
CA VAL A 51 11.44 -1.83 7.32
C VAL A 51 11.24 -1.36 8.76
N SER A 52 12.27 -1.40 9.61
CA SER A 52 12.20 -0.90 10.98
C SER A 52 12.30 0.62 11.12
N LEU A 53 12.53 1.35 10.02
CA LEU A 53 12.74 2.80 10.05
C LEU A 53 11.59 3.59 10.71
N PRO A 54 10.31 3.33 10.41
CA PRO A 54 9.20 4.04 11.07
C PRO A 54 9.19 3.85 12.60
N LEU A 55 9.52 2.65 13.07
CA LEU A 55 9.59 2.34 14.50
C LEU A 55 10.73 3.09 15.20
N LEU A 56 11.86 3.28 14.50
CA LEU A 56 12.96 4.13 15.00
C LEU A 56 12.52 5.59 15.09
N LEU A 57 11.80 6.09 14.08
CA LEU A 57 11.31 7.48 14.07
C LEU A 57 10.25 7.72 15.13
N SER A 58 9.49 6.69 15.52
CA SER A 58 8.56 6.76 16.67
C SER A 58 9.22 6.68 18.03
N GLY A 59 10.58 6.60 18.10
CA GLY A 59 11.36 6.65 19.32
C GLY A 59 11.75 5.28 19.90
N LYS A 60 11.46 4.15 19.23
CA LYS A 60 11.93 2.83 19.69
C LYS A 60 13.43 2.71 19.51
N SER A 61 14.06 1.96 20.42
CA SER A 61 15.48 1.60 20.26
C SER A 61 15.68 0.73 19.01
N LYS A 62 16.88 0.75 18.44
CA LYS A 62 17.21 -0.06 17.26
C LYS A 62 16.98 -1.56 17.48
N LYS A 63 17.22 -2.05 18.69
CA LYS A 63 17.01 -3.45 19.08
C LYS A 63 15.52 -3.80 19.05
N GLU A 64 14.70 -2.99 19.68
CA GLU A 64 13.23 -3.18 19.74
C GLU A 64 12.61 -3.05 18.34
N ALA A 65 12.96 -2.00 17.60
CA ALA A 65 12.47 -1.78 16.24
C ALA A 65 12.79 -2.94 15.30
N ARG A 66 14.01 -3.48 15.35
CA ARG A 66 14.39 -4.65 14.56
C ARG A 66 13.69 -5.94 15.01
N ALA A 67 13.49 -6.13 16.32
CA ALA A 67 12.80 -7.31 16.84
C ALA A 67 11.34 -7.32 16.39
N GLU A 68 10.64 -6.19 16.52
CA GLU A 68 9.26 -6.03 16.09
C GLU A 68 9.11 -6.14 14.57
N ALA A 69 9.92 -5.43 13.80
CA ALA A 69 9.92 -5.56 12.35
C ALA A 69 10.19 -7.00 11.91
N GLY A 70 11.15 -7.66 12.55
CA GLY A 70 11.54 -9.05 12.25
C GLY A 70 10.42 -10.06 12.43
N SER A 71 9.52 -9.86 13.39
CA SER A 71 8.36 -10.75 13.63
C SER A 71 7.36 -10.78 12.46
N HIS A 72 7.34 -9.76 11.61
CA HIS A 72 6.44 -9.67 10.45
C HIS A 72 7.03 -10.22 9.15
N PHE A 73 8.31 -10.60 9.11
CA PHE A 73 8.95 -11.01 7.86
C PHE A 73 8.31 -12.24 7.21
N ALA A 74 7.96 -13.24 8.01
CA ALA A 74 7.28 -14.43 7.49
C ALA A 74 5.91 -14.09 6.90
N GLN A 75 5.09 -13.31 7.63
CA GLN A 75 3.77 -12.87 7.20
C GLN A 75 3.83 -12.09 5.87
N PHE A 76 4.87 -11.26 5.71
CA PHE A 76 5.06 -10.49 4.46
C PHE A 76 5.84 -11.26 3.38
N GLY A 77 6.13 -12.55 3.59
CA GLY A 77 6.85 -13.38 2.62
C GLY A 77 8.29 -12.91 2.34
N LEU A 78 8.94 -12.39 3.38
CA LEU A 78 10.31 -11.86 3.36
C LEU A 78 11.26 -12.69 4.23
N GLU A 79 10.85 -13.88 4.64
CA GLU A 79 11.65 -14.73 5.50
C GLU A 79 13.04 -14.98 4.90
N GLY A 80 14.08 -14.90 5.73
CA GLY A 80 15.47 -15.07 5.31
C GLY A 80 16.13 -13.85 4.66
N THR A 81 15.39 -12.76 4.40
CA THR A 81 15.92 -11.57 3.71
C THR A 81 16.41 -10.44 4.64
N GLN A 82 16.26 -10.61 5.95
CA GLN A 82 16.54 -9.57 6.95
C GLN A 82 17.92 -8.92 6.79
N GLN A 83 18.92 -9.72 6.43
CA GLN A 83 20.32 -9.28 6.32
C GLN A 83 20.73 -8.88 4.89
N GLN A 84 19.84 -9.05 3.92
CA GLN A 84 20.08 -8.69 2.52
C GLN A 84 19.93 -7.18 2.30
N TYR A 85 20.49 -6.70 1.19
CA TYR A 85 20.31 -5.34 0.70
C TYR A 85 19.24 -5.30 -0.38
N PRO A 86 18.62 -4.13 -0.66
CA PRO A 86 17.57 -4.01 -1.68
C PRO A 86 17.95 -4.57 -3.06
N ALA A 87 19.22 -4.44 -3.46
CA ALA A 87 19.72 -4.94 -4.74
C ALA A 87 19.72 -6.49 -4.85
N GLU A 88 19.66 -7.20 -3.71
CA GLU A 88 19.64 -8.66 -3.66
C GLU A 88 18.21 -9.23 -3.71
N LEU A 89 17.17 -8.36 -3.68
CA LEU A 89 15.78 -8.74 -3.71
C LEU A 89 15.18 -8.66 -5.12
N SER A 90 14.24 -9.55 -5.42
CA SER A 90 13.37 -9.39 -6.60
C SER A 90 12.49 -8.14 -6.51
N GLY A 91 11.93 -7.67 -7.62
CA GLY A 91 11.00 -6.54 -7.63
C GLY A 91 9.82 -6.72 -6.68
N GLY A 92 9.19 -7.89 -6.71
CA GLY A 92 8.09 -8.22 -5.80
C GLY A 92 8.50 -8.23 -4.32
N MET A 93 9.69 -8.74 -4.00
CA MET A 93 10.19 -8.72 -2.62
C MET A 93 10.48 -7.29 -2.14
N ARG A 94 10.99 -6.41 -3.01
CA ARG A 94 11.16 -4.98 -2.66
C ARG A 94 9.82 -4.31 -2.39
N GLN A 95 8.78 -4.59 -3.19
CA GLN A 95 7.43 -4.06 -2.95
C GLN A 95 6.85 -4.57 -1.62
N ARG A 96 7.03 -5.85 -1.29
CA ARG A 96 6.64 -6.41 0.02
C ARG A 96 7.36 -5.72 1.17
N ALA A 97 8.65 -5.45 1.04
CA ALA A 97 9.43 -4.73 2.05
C ALA A 97 8.96 -3.27 2.21
N ALA A 98 8.62 -2.59 1.11
CA ALA A 98 8.06 -1.25 1.14
C ALA A 98 6.67 -1.24 1.81
N LEU A 99 5.81 -2.23 1.52
CA LEU A 99 4.51 -2.37 2.18
C LEU A 99 4.65 -2.68 3.67
N LEU A 100 5.56 -3.57 4.06
CA LEU A 100 5.87 -3.83 5.48
C LEU A 100 6.35 -2.56 6.19
N ARG A 101 7.23 -1.77 5.58
CA ARG A 101 7.66 -0.48 6.13
C ARG A 101 6.48 0.46 6.31
N THR A 102 5.55 0.52 5.35
CA THR A 102 4.34 1.35 5.40
C THR A 102 3.41 0.89 6.53
N TYR A 103 3.21 -0.41 6.67
CA TYR A 103 2.42 -1.00 7.77
C TYR A 103 3.00 -0.67 9.15
N LEU A 104 4.32 -0.75 9.31
CA LEU A 104 5.01 -0.48 10.57
C LEU A 104 5.04 1.00 10.97
N ALA A 105 4.57 1.90 10.12
CA ALA A 105 4.30 3.28 10.53
C ALA A 105 3.15 3.37 11.54
N GLY A 106 2.27 2.35 11.59
CA GLY A 106 1.27 2.19 12.62
C GLY A 106 -0.04 2.95 12.40
N ASP A 107 -0.21 3.57 11.25
CA ASP A 107 -1.44 4.27 10.89
C ASP A 107 -2.54 3.28 10.54
N ARG A 108 -3.80 3.69 10.73
CA ARG A 108 -4.97 2.88 10.38
C ARG A 108 -5.31 2.89 8.89
N VAL A 109 -4.78 3.88 8.19
CA VAL A 109 -5.00 4.08 6.75
C VAL A 109 -3.66 4.19 6.06
N ALA A 110 -3.52 3.52 4.92
CA ALA A 110 -2.36 3.63 4.06
C ALA A 110 -2.75 4.05 2.64
N LEU A 111 -1.97 4.93 2.04
CA LEU A 111 -2.03 5.29 0.64
C LEU A 111 -0.98 4.49 -0.13
N LEU A 112 -1.37 3.84 -1.21
CA LEU A 112 -0.51 3.03 -2.06
C LEU A 112 -0.56 3.60 -3.49
N ASP A 113 0.54 4.19 -3.93
CA ASP A 113 0.63 4.82 -5.27
C ASP A 113 1.22 3.82 -6.26
N GLU A 114 0.37 3.25 -7.13
CA GLU A 114 0.73 2.25 -8.14
C GLU A 114 1.61 1.08 -7.60
N PRO A 115 1.20 0.39 -6.53
CA PRO A 115 2.08 -0.51 -5.78
C PRO A 115 2.60 -1.71 -6.60
N PHE A 116 1.98 -2.04 -7.72
CA PHE A 116 2.34 -3.21 -8.53
C PHE A 116 2.73 -2.87 -9.98
N SER A 117 2.81 -1.59 -10.34
CA SER A 117 3.07 -1.14 -11.72
C SER A 117 4.43 -1.57 -12.28
N ALA A 118 5.42 -1.76 -11.42
CA ALA A 118 6.79 -2.15 -11.82
C ALA A 118 6.98 -3.68 -11.96
N LEU A 119 5.91 -4.48 -11.83
CA LEU A 119 5.97 -5.93 -11.86
C LEU A 119 5.52 -6.49 -13.23
N ASP A 120 6.13 -7.59 -13.67
CA ASP A 120 5.64 -8.37 -14.80
C ASP A 120 4.31 -9.06 -14.46
N THR A 121 3.55 -9.45 -15.48
CA THR A 121 2.19 -10.00 -15.34
C THR A 121 2.11 -11.22 -14.41
N ILE A 122 3.09 -12.14 -14.47
CA ILE A 122 3.09 -13.37 -13.65
C ILE A 122 3.33 -13.01 -12.19
N THR A 123 4.33 -12.17 -11.94
CA THR A 123 4.66 -11.67 -10.61
C THR A 123 3.52 -10.85 -10.03
N LYS A 124 2.86 -10.01 -10.85
CA LYS A 124 1.70 -9.19 -10.45
C LYS A 124 0.55 -10.06 -9.93
N SER A 125 0.14 -11.10 -10.65
CA SER A 125 -0.92 -12.01 -10.22
C SER A 125 -0.62 -12.72 -8.89
N ALA A 126 0.63 -13.13 -8.67
CA ALA A 126 1.05 -13.70 -7.39
C ALA A 126 1.05 -12.67 -6.27
N MET A 127 1.42 -11.42 -6.57
CA MET A 127 1.41 -10.32 -5.62
C MET A 127 -0.01 -9.90 -5.21
N HIS A 128 -0.98 -9.90 -6.13
CA HIS A 128 -2.37 -9.60 -5.82
C HIS A 128 -2.96 -10.61 -4.82
N ARG A 129 -2.77 -11.93 -5.07
CA ARG A 129 -3.20 -12.97 -4.13
C ARG A 129 -2.56 -12.82 -2.75
N TRP A 130 -1.25 -12.59 -2.73
CA TRP A 130 -0.52 -12.33 -1.49
C TRP A 130 -1.04 -11.08 -0.77
N TYR A 131 -1.24 -9.97 -1.50
CA TYR A 131 -1.75 -8.72 -0.94
C TYR A 131 -3.11 -8.92 -0.26
N LEU A 132 -4.06 -9.57 -0.94
CA LEU A 132 -5.38 -9.86 -0.37
C LEU A 132 -5.27 -10.68 0.92
N SER A 133 -4.44 -11.73 0.94
CA SER A 133 -4.21 -12.54 2.14
C SER A 133 -3.65 -11.73 3.30
N VAL A 134 -2.64 -10.88 3.04
CA VAL A 134 -2.03 -10.05 4.10
C VAL A 134 -3.01 -8.99 4.61
N MET A 135 -3.75 -8.33 3.71
CA MET A 135 -4.73 -7.29 4.12
C MET A 135 -5.85 -7.85 5.01
N GLU A 136 -6.29 -9.08 4.76
CA GLU A 136 -7.26 -9.76 5.63
C GLU A 136 -6.73 -9.97 7.06
N GLU A 137 -5.45 -10.29 7.20
CA GLU A 137 -4.81 -10.49 8.51
C GLU A 137 -4.56 -9.18 9.25
N ILE A 138 -3.97 -8.18 8.58
CA ILE A 138 -3.52 -6.94 9.23
C ILE A 138 -4.61 -5.89 9.40
N LYS A 139 -5.76 -6.06 8.74
CA LYS A 139 -6.94 -5.15 8.81
C LYS A 139 -6.60 -3.68 8.57
N LEU A 140 -5.67 -3.42 7.66
CA LEU A 140 -5.27 -2.08 7.26
C LEU A 140 -6.26 -1.55 6.21
N SER A 141 -6.83 -0.39 6.43
CA SER A 141 -7.61 0.30 5.39
C SER A 141 -6.65 0.91 4.37
N THR A 142 -6.88 0.62 3.08
CA THR A 142 -6.00 1.12 2.02
C THR A 142 -6.77 1.90 0.98
N ILE A 143 -6.17 2.98 0.50
CA ILE A 143 -6.57 3.65 -0.73
C ILE A 143 -5.40 3.52 -1.68
N PHE A 144 -5.62 2.97 -2.88
CA PHE A 144 -4.54 2.84 -3.84
C PHE A 144 -4.91 3.44 -5.20
N ILE A 145 -3.90 3.94 -5.88
CA ILE A 145 -3.99 4.42 -7.25
C ILE A 145 -3.47 3.31 -8.16
N THR A 146 -4.22 3.01 -9.21
CA THR A 146 -3.79 2.14 -10.29
C THR A 146 -4.40 2.62 -11.60
N HIS A 147 -3.76 2.30 -12.72
CA HIS A 147 -4.27 2.44 -14.06
C HIS A 147 -4.70 1.09 -14.66
N ASP A 148 -4.59 0.02 -13.86
CA ASP A 148 -4.96 -1.35 -14.24
C ASP A 148 -6.38 -1.64 -13.73
N ILE A 149 -7.31 -1.86 -14.66
CA ILE A 149 -8.73 -2.05 -14.35
C ILE A 149 -8.93 -3.36 -13.57
N ASP A 150 -8.29 -4.44 -14.00
CA ASP A 150 -8.41 -5.74 -13.35
C ASP A 150 -7.92 -5.67 -11.89
N GLU A 151 -6.83 -4.94 -11.66
CA GLU A 151 -6.29 -4.68 -10.34
C GLU A 151 -7.28 -3.91 -9.46
N ALA A 152 -7.89 -2.85 -10.01
CA ALA A 152 -8.88 -2.05 -9.29
C ALA A 152 -10.09 -2.90 -8.87
N ILE A 153 -10.66 -3.69 -9.79
CA ILE A 153 -11.80 -4.58 -9.51
C ILE A 153 -11.40 -5.67 -8.50
N LEU A 154 -10.25 -6.31 -8.70
CA LEU A 154 -9.81 -7.45 -7.87
C LEU A 154 -9.51 -7.04 -6.42
N LEU A 155 -8.92 -5.89 -6.18
CA LEU A 155 -8.33 -5.52 -4.89
C LEU A 155 -9.18 -4.56 -4.05
N SER A 156 -10.14 -3.82 -4.65
CA SER A 156 -10.90 -2.80 -3.92
C SER A 156 -12.33 -3.22 -3.60
N ASP A 157 -12.94 -2.56 -2.64
CA ASP A 157 -14.38 -2.64 -2.33
C ASP A 157 -15.15 -1.52 -3.03
N ARG A 158 -14.40 -0.44 -3.41
CA ARG A 158 -14.96 0.76 -4.03
C ARG A 158 -13.92 1.38 -4.96
N ILE A 159 -14.33 1.78 -6.15
CA ILE A 159 -13.47 2.38 -7.16
C ILE A 159 -14.00 3.79 -7.47
N TYR A 160 -13.10 4.77 -7.48
CA TYR A 160 -13.38 6.12 -7.95
C TYR A 160 -12.65 6.36 -9.26
N ILE A 161 -13.39 6.68 -10.32
CA ILE A 161 -12.81 6.96 -11.64
C ILE A 161 -12.44 8.43 -11.73
N LEU A 162 -11.14 8.72 -11.82
CA LEU A 162 -10.62 10.05 -12.07
C LEU A 162 -10.43 10.27 -13.56
N ASN A 163 -10.94 11.40 -14.10
CA ASN A 163 -10.76 11.77 -15.50
C ASN A 163 -10.69 13.29 -15.67
N GLY A 164 -10.13 13.72 -16.80
CA GLY A 164 -10.08 15.13 -17.23
C GLY A 164 -8.82 15.89 -16.78
N THR A 165 -8.73 17.13 -17.26
CA THR A 165 -7.67 18.10 -16.90
C THR A 165 -8.35 19.46 -16.71
N PRO A 166 -8.52 19.92 -15.43
CA PRO A 166 -8.12 19.27 -14.19
C PRO A 166 -8.90 17.97 -13.91
N GLY A 167 -8.25 17.05 -13.16
CA GLY A 167 -8.83 15.76 -12.79
C GLY A 167 -10.06 15.92 -11.88
N THR A 168 -11.14 15.23 -12.23
CA THR A 168 -12.38 15.19 -11.43
C THR A 168 -12.84 13.74 -11.27
N ILE A 169 -13.51 13.44 -10.16
CA ILE A 169 -14.19 12.15 -9.99
C ILE A 169 -15.38 12.12 -10.93
N LYS A 170 -15.37 11.16 -11.86
CA LYS A 170 -16.41 10.99 -12.87
C LYS A 170 -17.46 9.99 -12.44
N ASP A 171 -17.03 8.95 -11.76
CA ASP A 171 -17.91 7.86 -11.37
C ASP A 171 -17.39 7.15 -10.12
N GLU A 172 -18.29 6.40 -9.49
CA GLU A 172 -18.03 5.57 -8.33
C GLU A 172 -18.64 4.18 -8.56
N ILE A 173 -17.80 3.15 -8.49
CA ILE A 173 -18.23 1.76 -8.64
C ILE A 173 -18.04 1.05 -7.30
N VAL A 174 -19.08 0.41 -6.80
CA VAL A 174 -19.06 -0.42 -5.59
C VAL A 174 -19.00 -1.88 -6.03
N ILE A 175 -17.94 -2.59 -5.64
CA ILE A 175 -17.80 -4.01 -5.93
C ILE A 175 -18.65 -4.77 -4.93
N GLN A 176 -19.66 -5.50 -5.42
CA GLN A 176 -20.62 -6.23 -4.60
C GLN A 176 -20.04 -7.52 -4.02
N GLU A 177 -19.06 -8.10 -4.73
CA GLU A 177 -18.40 -9.33 -4.31
C GLU A 177 -17.55 -9.11 -3.06
N ARG A 178 -17.89 -9.85 -2.00
CA ARG A 178 -17.22 -9.72 -0.69
C ARG A 178 -15.84 -10.37 -0.69
N LYS A 179 -14.93 -9.80 0.06
CA LYS A 179 -13.62 -10.41 0.35
C LYS A 179 -13.75 -11.45 1.49
N PRO A 180 -12.98 -12.57 1.46
CA PRO A 180 -12.05 -12.94 0.39
C PRO A 180 -12.80 -13.39 -0.87
N ARG A 181 -12.39 -12.87 -2.03
CA ARG A 181 -12.96 -13.24 -3.31
C ARG A 181 -12.50 -14.64 -3.73
N ALA A 182 -13.34 -15.35 -4.47
CA ALA A 182 -12.97 -16.67 -5.01
C ALA A 182 -11.71 -16.56 -5.90
N ALA A 183 -10.91 -17.62 -5.93
CA ALA A 183 -9.65 -17.63 -6.69
C ALA A 183 -9.85 -17.43 -8.20
N ASP A 184 -11.03 -17.77 -8.70
CA ASP A 184 -11.48 -17.68 -10.08
C ASP A 184 -12.37 -16.43 -10.34
N PHE A 185 -12.57 -15.56 -9.35
CA PHE A 185 -13.39 -14.35 -9.51
C PHE A 185 -12.98 -13.53 -10.74
N ALA A 186 -11.69 -13.40 -11.02
CA ALA A 186 -11.20 -12.71 -12.22
C ALA A 186 -11.59 -13.37 -13.55
N LEU A 187 -12.18 -14.56 -13.54
CA LEU A 187 -12.66 -15.31 -14.70
C LEU A 187 -14.20 -15.40 -14.71
N SER A 188 -14.88 -14.82 -13.74
CA SER A 188 -16.34 -14.88 -13.62
C SER A 188 -17.05 -13.88 -14.53
N GLU A 189 -18.33 -14.13 -14.81
CA GLU A 189 -19.16 -13.18 -15.55
C GLU A 189 -19.36 -11.89 -14.78
N GLU A 190 -19.51 -11.97 -13.45
CA GLU A 190 -19.65 -10.81 -12.56
C GLU A 190 -18.44 -9.87 -12.62
N PHE A 191 -17.23 -10.41 -12.80
CA PHE A 191 -16.03 -9.58 -12.97
C PHE A 191 -16.07 -8.77 -14.26
N LEU A 192 -16.65 -9.32 -15.33
CA LEU A 192 -16.77 -8.65 -16.63
C LEU A 192 -17.88 -7.59 -16.68
N GLU A 193 -18.78 -7.58 -15.70
CA GLU A 193 -19.84 -6.58 -15.59
C GLU A 193 -19.34 -5.24 -15.01
N TYR A 194 -18.16 -5.23 -14.36
CA TYR A 194 -17.54 -4.03 -13.82
C TYR A 194 -16.70 -3.29 -14.86
#